data_f832df68d7540d50eb7266858256077a
#
_entry.id   f832df68d7540d50eb7266858256077a
#
_cell.length_a   1.000
_cell.length_b   1.000
_cell.length_c   1.000
_cell.angle_alpha   90.00
_cell.angle_beta   90.00
_cell.angle_gamma   90.00
#
_symmetry.space_group_name_H-M   'P 1'
#
loop_
_entity.id
_entity.type
_entity.pdbx_description
1 polymer ?
#
loop_
_entity_poly.entity_id
_entity_poly.type
_entity_poly.pdbx_seq_one_letter_code
_entity_poly.pdbx_strand_id
1 'polypeptide(L)'
;MNVSLMALKNAGLEGVMVDAWWGSVEKDVKVQLGRCGGNVVDSCRRNQQNPDLIYTDRSGQRNPEYISLGCDSLPVLRGRTPIQVYTDYMRSFRERFRDYLGRVIVEIQVGLGPCGELRYPESNGTWKFPGIREFQCYDKRQKQSGNMTGKGGTHDSGHYKQFPEETGFLRRDGAWNTKYGQFFLEWYSGKLPEHGDRILTAAKATFRGTETKLSGKVAGIHWHYRTRSHAAELTAGYYNIRYQDVFNFACMEMKDGEQPEYANCSPEGLVRQVKMATKTAQGELTVENALERYDAGGYAQVLE
;
A
#
# COMPACT_ATOMS: atom_id res chain seq x y z
N MET A 1 15.39 -12.29 22.80
CA MET A 1 14.68 -12.97 21.70
C MET A 1 14.17 -14.35 22.09
N ASN A 2 15.00 -15.32 22.51
CA ASN A 2 14.49 -16.67 22.85
C ASN A 2 13.45 -16.71 23.97
N VAL A 3 13.60 -15.91 25.02
CA VAL A 3 12.65 -15.85 26.15
C VAL A 3 11.28 -15.36 25.71
N SER A 4 11.25 -14.32 24.87
CA SER A 4 9.99 -13.76 24.34
C SER A 4 9.26 -14.74 23.42
N LEU A 5 9.99 -15.42 22.51
CA LEU A 5 9.42 -16.43 21.62
C LEU A 5 8.90 -17.65 22.40
N MET A 6 9.60 -18.06 23.46
CA MET A 6 9.13 -19.15 24.33
C MET A 6 7.86 -18.75 25.10
N ALA A 7 7.76 -17.51 25.58
CA ALA A 7 6.56 -17.01 26.23
C ALA A 7 5.36 -17.00 25.27
N LEU A 8 5.53 -16.53 24.03
CA LEU A 8 4.50 -16.55 22.98
C LEU A 8 4.05 -17.98 22.66
N LYS A 9 5.00 -18.91 22.49
CA LYS A 9 4.69 -20.34 22.27
C LYS A 9 3.91 -20.93 23.44
N ASN A 10 4.30 -20.64 24.68
CA ASN A 10 3.61 -21.12 25.87
C ASN A 10 2.19 -20.52 26.03
N ALA A 11 1.96 -19.34 25.45
CA ALA A 11 0.65 -18.71 25.36
C ALA A 11 -0.22 -19.26 24.22
N GLY A 12 0.27 -20.26 23.47
CA GLY A 12 -0.47 -20.91 22.40
C GLY A 12 -0.40 -20.21 21.05
N LEU A 13 0.47 -19.20 20.88
CA LEU A 13 0.66 -18.58 19.57
C LEU A 13 1.41 -19.53 18.62
N GLU A 14 0.87 -19.70 17.42
CA GLU A 14 1.41 -20.59 16.40
C GLU A 14 2.56 -19.99 15.60
N GLY A 15 2.62 -18.65 15.49
CA GLY A 15 3.64 -17.94 14.74
C GLY A 15 3.72 -16.46 15.05
N VAL A 16 4.68 -15.81 14.43
CA VAL A 16 4.89 -14.37 14.47
C VAL A 16 5.17 -13.83 13.08
N MET A 17 4.71 -12.63 12.79
CA MET A 17 5.08 -11.91 11.59
C MET A 17 6.38 -11.14 11.84
N VAL A 18 7.32 -11.19 10.90
CA VAL A 18 8.62 -10.52 10.99
C VAL A 18 8.89 -9.79 9.69
N ASP A 19 9.26 -8.52 9.79
CA ASP A 19 9.68 -7.75 8.62
C ASP A 19 11.03 -8.23 8.09
N ALA A 20 11.09 -8.49 6.78
CA ALA A 20 12.32 -8.80 6.06
C ALA A 20 12.78 -7.57 5.27
N TRP A 21 13.72 -6.84 5.82
CA TRP A 21 14.29 -5.66 5.16
C TRP A 21 15.33 -6.06 4.13
N TRP A 22 15.32 -5.41 2.98
CA TRP A 22 16.26 -5.65 1.88
C TRP A 22 17.73 -5.69 2.35
N GLY A 23 18.16 -4.69 3.13
CA GLY A 23 19.52 -4.64 3.66
C GLY A 23 19.91 -5.80 4.58
N SER A 24 18.93 -6.51 5.15
CA SER A 24 19.18 -7.70 5.99
C SER A 24 19.36 -8.96 5.16
N VAL A 25 18.74 -9.04 3.98
CA VAL A 25 18.77 -10.21 3.10
C VAL A 25 19.96 -10.17 2.14
N GLU A 26 20.29 -9.01 1.61
CA GLU A 26 21.34 -8.82 0.59
C GLU A 26 22.70 -8.33 1.14
N LYS A 27 22.94 -8.43 2.43
CA LYS A 27 24.17 -7.92 3.05
C LYS A 27 25.46 -8.46 2.41
N ASP A 28 25.42 -9.67 1.88
CA ASP A 28 26.56 -10.40 1.29
C ASP A 28 26.46 -10.54 -0.24
N VAL A 29 25.34 -10.20 -0.85
CA VAL A 29 25.21 -10.20 -2.30
C VAL A 29 25.73 -8.87 -2.82
N LYS A 30 26.86 -8.91 -3.51
CA LYS A 30 27.48 -7.78 -4.23
C LYS A 30 26.63 -7.29 -5.41
N VAL A 31 25.33 -7.18 -5.27
CA VAL A 31 24.56 -6.27 -6.07
C VAL A 31 24.88 -4.89 -5.51
N GLN A 32 25.75 -4.15 -6.18
CA GLN A 32 26.08 -2.76 -5.89
C GLN A 32 24.87 -1.83 -6.06
N LEU A 33 23.77 -2.18 -5.46
CA LEU A 33 22.73 -1.30 -4.97
C LEU A 33 23.30 -0.83 -3.63
N GLY A 34 24.01 0.31 -3.63
CA GLY A 34 24.69 0.79 -2.45
C GLY A 34 23.83 0.68 -1.21
N ARG A 35 24.48 0.38 -0.09
CA ARG A 35 23.97 0.23 1.27
C ARG A 35 22.55 0.75 1.45
N CYS A 36 21.57 -0.11 1.28
CA CYS A 36 20.17 0.23 1.50
C CYS A 36 19.70 -0.51 2.75
N GLY A 37 20.15 -0.02 3.89
CA GLY A 37 19.26 0.14 5.01
C GLY A 37 18.49 1.42 4.77
N GLY A 38 18.10 1.69 3.56
CA GLY A 38 17.45 2.88 3.08
C GLY A 38 17.15 2.65 1.61
N ASN A 39 15.91 2.47 1.33
CA ASN A 39 15.22 2.73 0.08
C ASN A 39 16.00 2.47 -1.22
N VAL A 40 15.40 1.68 -2.12
CA VAL A 40 15.68 1.68 -3.57
C VAL A 40 15.89 3.12 -4.10
N VAL A 41 15.32 4.09 -3.45
CA VAL A 41 15.46 5.53 -3.65
C VAL A 41 16.86 6.09 -3.39
N ASP A 42 17.70 5.50 -2.53
CA ASP A 42 19.08 5.97 -2.40
C ASP A 42 19.92 5.70 -3.66
N SER A 43 19.56 4.68 -4.42
CA SER A 43 20.08 4.52 -5.79
C SER A 43 19.51 5.57 -6.75
N CYS A 44 18.27 5.99 -6.55
CA CYS A 44 17.65 7.09 -7.30
C CYS A 44 18.15 8.46 -6.84
N ARG A 45 18.40 8.68 -5.54
CA ARG A 45 19.01 9.92 -5.01
C ARG A 45 20.41 10.17 -5.55
N ARG A 46 21.22 9.13 -5.74
CA ARG A 46 22.54 9.26 -6.37
C ARG A 46 22.47 9.46 -7.88
N ASN A 47 21.36 9.06 -8.50
CA ASN A 47 21.06 9.36 -9.88
C ASN A 47 20.21 10.64 -9.94
N GLN A 48 20.73 11.77 -9.43
CA GLN A 48 20.09 13.09 -9.44
C GLN A 48 19.64 13.55 -10.85
N GLN A 49 19.88 12.75 -11.86
CA GLN A 49 19.59 13.06 -13.26
C GLN A 49 18.13 12.84 -13.68
N ASN A 50 17.28 12.19 -12.86
CA ASN A 50 15.88 12.01 -13.25
C ASN A 50 14.89 12.12 -12.08
N PRO A 51 14.50 13.35 -11.72
CA PRO A 51 13.57 13.61 -10.63
C PRO A 51 12.14 13.09 -10.89
N ASP A 52 11.84 12.64 -12.12
CA ASP A 52 10.51 12.15 -12.52
C ASP A 52 10.29 10.66 -12.25
N LEU A 53 11.16 10.02 -11.45
CA LEU A 53 11.02 8.61 -11.05
C LEU A 53 10.20 8.41 -9.78
N ILE A 54 9.95 9.45 -9.02
CA ILE A 54 9.28 9.40 -7.73
C ILE A 54 7.92 10.08 -7.79
N TYR A 55 7.01 9.66 -6.91
CA TYR A 55 5.71 10.27 -6.82
C TYR A 55 5.80 11.78 -6.63
N THR A 56 4.91 12.48 -7.31
CA THR A 56 4.78 13.93 -7.22
C THR A 56 3.30 14.26 -6.99
N ASP A 57 3.01 15.05 -5.99
CA ASP A 57 1.67 15.54 -5.68
C ASP A 57 1.31 16.78 -6.51
N ARG A 58 0.09 17.29 -6.31
CA ARG A 58 -0.41 18.48 -7.00
C ARG A 58 0.44 19.73 -6.73
N SER A 59 0.95 19.86 -5.51
CA SER A 59 1.78 20.97 -5.08
C SER A 59 3.21 20.91 -5.64
N GLY A 60 3.54 19.83 -6.37
CA GLY A 60 4.88 19.59 -6.88
C GLY A 60 5.85 19.02 -5.85
N GLN A 61 5.36 18.66 -4.66
CA GLN A 61 6.18 17.98 -3.66
C GLN A 61 6.42 16.54 -4.09
N ARG A 62 7.61 16.05 -3.84
CA ARG A 62 8.06 14.72 -4.23
C ARG A 62 8.23 13.84 -3.01
N ASN A 63 7.73 12.60 -3.13
CA ASN A 63 7.97 11.60 -2.10
C ASN A 63 9.26 10.83 -2.43
N PRO A 64 10.37 11.07 -1.68
CA PRO A 64 11.67 10.45 -1.98
C PRO A 64 11.77 8.99 -1.55
N GLU A 65 10.75 8.43 -0.92
CA GLU A 65 10.78 7.07 -0.37
C GLU A 65 10.29 6.02 -1.37
N TYR A 66 9.47 6.43 -2.36
CA TYR A 66 8.81 5.48 -3.26
C TYR A 66 8.97 5.85 -4.73
N ILE A 67 9.25 4.84 -5.55
CA ILE A 67 9.26 4.97 -7.00
C ILE A 67 7.81 4.99 -7.49
N SER A 68 7.52 5.90 -8.44
CA SER A 68 6.20 6.00 -9.06
C SER A 68 5.84 4.72 -9.81
N LEU A 69 4.57 4.28 -9.70
CA LEU A 69 4.03 3.15 -10.46
C LEU A 69 4.18 3.31 -11.99
N GLY A 70 4.26 4.55 -12.47
CA GLY A 70 4.57 4.83 -13.89
C GLY A 70 5.92 4.32 -14.35
N CYS A 71 6.80 3.89 -13.43
CA CYS A 71 8.13 3.35 -13.73
C CYS A 71 8.20 1.82 -13.75
N ASP A 72 7.15 1.11 -13.36
CA ASP A 72 7.16 -0.35 -13.16
C ASP A 72 7.81 -1.15 -14.30
N SER A 73 7.50 -0.78 -15.53
CA SER A 73 7.98 -1.45 -16.74
C SER A 73 9.15 -0.73 -17.43
N LEU A 74 9.69 0.33 -16.81
CA LEU A 74 10.78 1.12 -17.39
C LEU A 74 12.12 0.73 -16.77
N PRO A 75 13.19 0.56 -17.57
CA PRO A 75 14.51 0.13 -17.09
C PRO A 75 15.27 1.29 -16.39
N VAL A 76 14.65 1.92 -15.40
CA VAL A 76 15.15 3.12 -14.70
C VAL A 76 16.19 2.83 -13.63
N LEU A 77 16.39 1.58 -13.25
CA LEU A 77 17.32 1.14 -12.22
C LEU A 77 18.52 0.41 -12.85
N ARG A 78 19.45 1.15 -13.40
CA ARG A 78 20.66 0.60 -14.07
C ARG A 78 20.33 -0.45 -15.13
N GLY A 79 19.38 -0.13 -16.01
CA GLY A 79 18.93 -1.01 -17.08
C GLY A 79 17.93 -2.08 -16.66
N ARG A 80 17.51 -2.11 -15.41
CA ARG A 80 16.45 -2.99 -14.88
C ARG A 80 15.20 -2.20 -14.52
N THR A 81 14.04 -2.84 -14.62
CA THR A 81 12.79 -2.28 -14.12
C THR A 81 12.69 -2.42 -12.59
N PRO A 82 11.88 -1.59 -11.90
CA PRO A 82 11.59 -1.77 -10.47
C PRO A 82 11.10 -3.19 -10.14
N ILE A 83 10.24 -3.75 -10.97
CA ILE A 83 9.72 -5.13 -10.79
C ILE A 83 10.85 -6.17 -10.89
N GLN A 84 11.78 -6.02 -11.86
CA GLN A 84 12.93 -6.92 -11.96
C GLN A 84 13.82 -6.86 -10.73
N VAL A 85 14.10 -5.65 -10.24
CA VAL A 85 14.93 -5.46 -9.04
C VAL A 85 14.26 -6.08 -7.82
N TYR A 86 12.97 -5.92 -7.66
CA TYR A 86 12.23 -6.55 -6.57
C TYR A 86 12.16 -8.08 -6.71
N THR A 87 12.05 -8.58 -7.94
CA THR A 87 12.14 -10.02 -8.22
C THR A 87 13.49 -10.61 -7.81
N ASP A 88 14.58 -9.90 -8.09
CA ASP A 88 15.94 -10.34 -7.70
C ASP A 88 16.07 -10.39 -6.17
N TYR A 89 15.49 -9.42 -5.46
CA TYR A 89 15.40 -9.46 -4.00
C TYR A 89 14.63 -10.69 -3.49
N MET A 90 13.45 -10.97 -4.04
CA MET A 90 12.67 -12.16 -3.67
C MET A 90 13.43 -13.47 -3.95
N ARG A 91 14.20 -13.54 -5.04
CA ARG A 91 15.05 -14.69 -5.34
C ARG A 91 16.16 -14.85 -4.29
N SER A 92 16.82 -13.76 -3.93
CA SER A 92 17.86 -13.78 -2.88
C SER A 92 17.29 -14.24 -1.54
N PHE A 93 16.09 -13.77 -1.18
CA PHE A 93 15.37 -14.23 0.00
C PHE A 93 15.08 -15.73 -0.08
N ARG A 94 14.50 -16.21 -1.19
CA ARG A 94 14.22 -17.63 -1.40
C ARG A 94 15.47 -18.51 -1.24
N GLU A 95 16.58 -18.12 -1.85
CA GLU A 95 17.83 -18.88 -1.76
C GLU A 95 18.37 -18.92 -0.34
N ARG A 96 18.35 -17.80 0.37
CA ARG A 96 18.88 -17.71 1.73
C ARG A 96 18.04 -18.47 2.75
N PHE A 97 16.75 -18.53 2.56
CA PHE A 97 15.80 -19.16 3.50
C PHE A 97 15.19 -20.46 2.96
N ARG A 98 15.79 -21.07 1.93
CA ARG A 98 15.28 -22.26 1.25
C ARG A 98 14.81 -23.35 2.20
N ASP A 99 15.63 -23.70 3.19
CA ASP A 99 15.38 -24.82 4.11
C ASP A 99 14.26 -24.53 5.12
N TYR A 100 13.81 -23.30 5.19
CA TYR A 100 12.75 -22.87 6.11
C TYR A 100 11.40 -22.64 5.41
N LEU A 101 11.40 -22.48 4.09
CA LEU A 101 10.17 -22.19 3.31
C LEU A 101 9.21 -23.40 3.33
N GLY A 102 7.92 -23.13 3.56
CA GLY A 102 6.87 -24.13 3.69
C GLY A 102 6.89 -24.91 5.00
N ARG A 103 7.88 -24.71 5.86
CA ARG A 103 8.05 -25.45 7.13
C ARG A 103 8.02 -24.51 8.36
N VAL A 104 8.82 -23.50 8.34
CA VAL A 104 8.94 -22.47 9.39
C VAL A 104 8.37 -21.15 8.87
N ILE A 105 8.72 -20.78 7.64
CA ILE A 105 8.13 -19.65 6.93
C ILE A 105 6.94 -20.18 6.14
N VAL A 106 5.76 -20.07 6.71
CA VAL A 106 4.51 -20.61 6.15
C VAL A 106 3.80 -19.61 5.24
N GLU A 107 4.09 -18.32 5.43
CA GLU A 107 3.52 -17.25 4.63
C GLU A 107 4.55 -16.15 4.35
N ILE A 108 4.48 -15.57 3.17
CA ILE A 108 5.24 -14.38 2.76
C ILE A 108 4.25 -13.32 2.33
N GLN A 109 4.14 -12.25 3.12
CA GLN A 109 3.44 -11.05 2.73
C GLN A 109 4.34 -10.20 1.85
N VAL A 110 3.92 -10.03 0.60
CA VAL A 110 4.69 -9.29 -0.40
C VAL A 110 4.37 -7.81 -0.28
N GLY A 111 5.37 -6.97 -0.07
CA GLY A 111 5.18 -5.52 0.01
C GLY A 111 4.76 -4.95 -1.35
N LEU A 112 3.67 -4.16 -1.35
CA LEU A 112 3.05 -3.61 -2.57
C LEU A 112 3.12 -2.07 -2.63
N GLY A 113 3.70 -1.43 -1.62
CA GLY A 113 3.81 0.03 -1.56
C GLY A 113 4.14 0.56 -0.17
N PRO A 114 3.68 1.74 0.21
CA PRO A 114 3.92 2.32 1.52
C PRO A 114 3.47 1.41 2.66
N CYS A 115 4.35 1.17 3.63
CA CYS A 115 4.11 0.23 4.75
C CYS A 115 3.75 -1.20 4.29
N GLY A 116 4.19 -1.62 3.10
CA GLY A 116 3.81 -2.88 2.46
C GLY A 116 2.42 -2.86 1.80
N GLU A 117 1.65 -1.80 1.93
CA GLU A 117 0.26 -1.69 1.49
C GLU A 117 0.14 -1.28 0.02
N LEU A 118 -0.84 -1.86 -0.69
CA LEU A 118 -1.17 -1.49 -2.06
C LEU A 118 -1.93 -0.17 -2.07
N ARG A 119 -1.25 0.93 -1.99
CA ARG A 119 -1.80 2.29 -2.03
C ARG A 119 -0.81 3.32 -2.53
N TYR A 120 -1.32 4.49 -2.88
CA TYR A 120 -0.47 5.65 -3.09
C TYR A 120 0.09 6.20 -1.78
N PRO A 121 1.32 6.75 -1.78
CA PRO A 121 1.89 7.35 -0.58
C PRO A 121 1.17 8.66 -0.20
N GLU A 122 1.25 9.00 1.07
CA GLU A 122 1.03 10.36 1.54
C GLU A 122 2.32 11.18 1.43
N SER A 123 2.19 12.49 1.40
CA SER A 123 3.36 13.36 1.49
C SER A 123 4.00 13.23 2.87
N ASN A 124 5.30 12.99 2.87
CA ASN A 124 6.09 12.83 4.08
C ASN A 124 6.03 14.11 4.94
N GLY A 125 5.43 14.00 6.12
CA GLY A 125 5.41 15.05 7.15
C GLY A 125 4.38 16.19 6.97
N THR A 126 3.64 16.25 5.87
CA THR A 126 2.62 17.31 5.66
C THR A 126 1.21 16.87 5.95
N TRP A 127 0.88 15.62 5.72
CA TRP A 127 -0.44 15.09 6.02
C TRP A 127 -0.66 14.92 7.53
N LYS A 128 -1.86 15.22 8.00
CA LYS A 128 -2.32 14.96 9.37
C LYS A 128 -3.73 14.41 9.35
N PHE A 129 -3.94 13.37 10.14
CA PHE A 129 -5.28 12.82 10.37
C PHE A 129 -6.24 13.88 10.95
N PRO A 130 -7.48 13.98 10.48
CA PRO A 130 -8.11 13.21 9.40
C PRO A 130 -8.15 13.96 8.05
N GLY A 131 -7.21 14.83 7.75
CA GLY A 131 -7.18 15.53 6.48
C GLY A 131 -7.22 14.58 5.27
N ILE A 132 -7.74 15.07 4.14
CA ILE A 132 -7.60 14.37 2.86
C ILE A 132 -6.13 14.32 2.44
N ARG A 133 -5.80 13.41 1.53
CA ARG A 133 -4.49 13.38 0.88
C ARG A 133 -4.55 14.10 -0.47
N GLU A 134 -3.41 14.43 -1.04
CA GLU A 134 -3.33 14.86 -2.43
C GLU A 134 -3.14 13.64 -3.35
N PHE A 135 -3.69 13.69 -4.55
CA PHE A 135 -3.42 12.68 -5.57
C PHE A 135 -1.93 12.68 -5.98
N GLN A 136 -1.34 11.50 -6.16
CA GLN A 136 0.09 11.28 -6.37
C GLN A 136 0.42 10.94 -7.84
N CYS A 137 -0.16 11.65 -8.79
CA CYS A 137 -0.06 11.34 -10.21
C CYS A 137 0.50 12.48 -11.08
N TYR A 138 1.24 13.40 -10.45
CA TYR A 138 1.75 14.59 -11.15
C TYR A 138 3.18 14.43 -11.65
N ASP A 139 3.83 13.27 -11.42
CA ASP A 139 5.09 12.94 -12.05
C ASP A 139 4.94 12.71 -13.56
N LYS A 140 6.04 12.86 -14.29
CA LYS A 140 6.03 12.77 -15.74
C LYS A 140 5.59 11.40 -16.26
N ARG A 141 5.92 10.31 -15.55
CA ARG A 141 5.63 8.95 -16.01
C ARG A 141 4.16 8.61 -15.85
N GLN A 142 3.56 9.00 -14.74
CA GLN A 142 2.11 8.86 -14.54
C GLN A 142 1.33 9.68 -15.58
N LYS A 143 1.71 10.93 -15.79
CA LYS A 143 1.08 11.78 -16.83
C LYS A 143 1.16 11.17 -18.22
N GLN A 144 2.29 10.58 -18.60
CA GLN A 144 2.46 9.92 -19.89
C GLN A 144 1.63 8.64 -20.02
N SER A 145 1.50 7.86 -18.95
CA SER A 145 0.75 6.59 -18.97
C SER A 145 -0.76 6.76 -19.12
N GLY A 146 -1.30 7.93 -18.75
CA GLY A 146 -2.74 8.20 -18.75
C GLY A 146 -3.26 8.99 -19.94
N ASN A 147 -2.41 9.36 -20.91
CA ASN A 147 -2.78 10.33 -21.95
C ASN A 147 -3.36 11.63 -21.39
N MET A 148 -3.03 11.92 -20.12
CA MET A 148 -3.49 13.06 -19.34
C MET A 148 -2.66 14.30 -19.71
N THR A 149 -2.71 14.66 -20.99
CA THR A 149 -2.02 15.85 -21.48
C THR A 149 -2.67 17.11 -20.93
N GLY A 150 -2.09 17.64 -19.86
CA GLY A 150 -2.15 19.05 -19.49
C GLY A 150 -3.48 19.65 -19.02
N LYS A 151 -4.62 19.01 -19.23
CA LYS A 151 -5.94 19.53 -18.84
C LYS A 151 -6.70 18.66 -17.83
N GLY A 152 -6.16 17.53 -17.44
CA GLY A 152 -6.78 16.58 -16.56
C GLY A 152 -6.37 16.75 -15.09
N GLY A 153 -5.98 17.91 -14.67
CA GLY A 153 -5.80 18.20 -13.26
C GLY A 153 -7.12 17.94 -12.54
N THR A 154 -7.06 17.24 -11.41
CA THR A 154 -8.16 17.15 -10.46
C THR A 154 -8.43 18.56 -9.95
N HIS A 155 -9.18 19.32 -10.73
CA HIS A 155 -9.46 20.71 -10.43
C HIS A 155 -10.06 20.79 -9.04
N ASP A 156 -9.41 21.53 -8.16
CA ASP A 156 -9.83 21.73 -6.79
C ASP A 156 -9.99 20.41 -5.99
N SER A 157 -9.07 19.49 -6.17
CA SER A 157 -9.01 18.25 -5.38
C SER A 157 -8.49 18.46 -3.96
N GLY A 158 -8.14 19.70 -3.61
CA GLY A 158 -7.70 20.09 -2.29
C GLY A 158 -6.23 19.83 -2.02
N HIS A 159 -5.87 20.10 -0.78
CA HIS A 159 -4.52 19.94 -0.22
C HIS A 159 -4.57 19.08 1.04
N TYR A 160 -3.40 18.61 1.48
CA TYR A 160 -3.27 17.93 2.78
C TYR A 160 -3.91 18.76 3.91
N LYS A 161 -4.55 18.11 4.86
CA LYS A 161 -5.25 18.68 6.01
C LYS A 161 -6.62 19.31 5.73
N GLN A 162 -7.06 19.43 4.49
CA GLN A 162 -8.42 19.87 4.19
C GLN A 162 -9.42 18.75 4.43
N PHE A 163 -10.68 19.14 4.63
CA PHE A 163 -11.79 18.22 4.68
C PHE A 163 -12.44 18.10 3.29
N PRO A 164 -13.15 17.01 2.98
CA PRO A 164 -13.79 16.82 1.67
C PRO A 164 -14.66 17.99 1.23
N GLU A 165 -15.44 18.53 2.14
CA GLU A 165 -16.40 19.62 1.86
C GLU A 165 -15.73 20.97 1.52
N GLU A 166 -14.44 21.11 1.85
CA GLU A 166 -13.64 22.30 1.51
C GLU A 166 -13.08 22.25 0.08
N THR A 167 -13.40 21.19 -0.69
CA THR A 167 -12.86 20.98 -2.04
C THR A 167 -13.96 20.92 -3.08
N GLY A 168 -13.69 21.40 -4.27
CA GLY A 168 -14.62 21.29 -5.40
C GLY A 168 -14.71 19.88 -5.97
N PHE A 169 -13.67 19.07 -5.79
CA PHE A 169 -13.64 17.71 -6.33
C PHE A 169 -14.26 16.68 -5.37
N LEU A 170 -13.89 16.67 -4.09
CA LEU A 170 -14.25 15.60 -3.14
C LEU A 170 -15.46 15.89 -2.27
N ARG A 171 -16.03 17.12 -2.31
CA ARG A 171 -17.24 17.46 -1.56
C ARG A 171 -18.42 16.57 -1.96
N ARG A 172 -19.49 16.58 -1.17
CA ARG A 172 -20.68 15.73 -1.35
C ARG A 172 -21.18 15.64 -2.80
N ASP A 173 -21.31 16.77 -3.48
CA ASP A 173 -21.78 16.88 -4.88
C ASP A 173 -20.64 17.40 -5.77
N GLY A 174 -19.41 16.97 -5.49
CA GLY A 174 -18.21 17.39 -6.18
C GLY A 174 -17.98 16.71 -7.53
N ALA A 175 -16.93 17.17 -8.20
CA ALA A 175 -16.59 16.69 -9.54
C ALA A 175 -16.21 15.20 -9.60
N TRP A 176 -15.89 14.56 -8.48
CA TRP A 176 -15.62 13.12 -8.40
C TRP A 176 -16.77 12.26 -8.99
N ASN A 177 -18.01 12.72 -8.88
CA ASN A 177 -19.21 12.02 -9.35
C ASN A 177 -19.62 12.39 -10.80
N THR A 178 -18.86 13.22 -11.49
CA THR A 178 -19.07 13.51 -12.92
C THR A 178 -18.44 12.42 -13.80
N LYS A 179 -18.83 12.34 -15.07
CA LYS A 179 -18.20 11.42 -16.03
C LYS A 179 -16.68 11.59 -16.09
N TYR A 180 -16.20 12.83 -15.99
CA TYR A 180 -14.78 13.12 -15.96
C TYR A 180 -14.12 12.62 -14.65
N GLY A 181 -14.76 12.90 -13.51
CA GLY A 181 -14.27 12.42 -12.21
C GLY A 181 -14.19 10.90 -12.15
N GLN A 182 -15.23 10.21 -12.63
CA GLN A 182 -15.24 8.74 -12.73
C GLN A 182 -14.11 8.21 -13.61
N PHE A 183 -13.94 8.78 -14.81
CA PHE A 183 -12.84 8.43 -15.71
C PHE A 183 -11.47 8.62 -15.05
N PHE A 184 -11.25 9.75 -14.37
CA PHE A 184 -10.01 10.01 -13.66
C PHE A 184 -9.78 9.00 -12.53
N LEU A 185 -10.80 8.74 -11.71
CA LEU A 185 -10.69 7.83 -10.57
C LEU A 185 -10.51 6.37 -11.02
N GLU A 186 -11.17 5.93 -12.08
CA GLU A 186 -10.95 4.61 -12.69
C GLU A 186 -9.51 4.45 -13.18
N TRP A 187 -8.98 5.47 -13.85
CA TRP A 187 -7.58 5.46 -14.30
C TRP A 187 -6.61 5.44 -13.11
N TYR A 188 -6.81 6.33 -12.13
CA TYR A 188 -5.94 6.46 -10.98
C TYR A 188 -5.90 5.19 -10.13
N SER A 189 -7.07 4.68 -9.79
CA SER A 189 -7.19 3.45 -8.99
C SER A 189 -6.76 2.22 -9.76
N GLY A 190 -7.01 2.15 -11.06
CA GLY A 190 -6.64 1.01 -11.91
C GLY A 190 -5.14 0.74 -11.99
N LYS A 191 -4.30 1.74 -11.68
CA LYS A 191 -2.84 1.56 -11.63
C LYS A 191 -2.38 0.69 -10.47
N LEU A 192 -3.10 0.68 -9.36
CA LEU A 192 -2.73 -0.13 -8.21
C LEU A 192 -2.86 -1.63 -8.47
N PRO A 193 -4.01 -2.17 -8.96
CA PRO A 193 -4.11 -3.58 -9.34
C PRO A 193 -3.10 -3.98 -10.43
N GLU A 194 -2.88 -3.14 -11.44
CA GLU A 194 -1.85 -3.41 -12.45
C GLU A 194 -0.45 -3.60 -11.82
N HIS A 195 -0.11 -2.79 -10.83
CA HIS A 195 1.13 -2.91 -10.07
C HIS A 195 1.15 -4.17 -9.19
N GLY A 196 0.09 -4.38 -8.42
CA GLY A 196 -0.07 -5.56 -7.55
C GLY A 196 0.06 -6.85 -8.33
N ASP A 197 -0.61 -6.98 -9.47
CA ASP A 197 -0.54 -8.14 -10.36
C ASP A 197 0.88 -8.42 -10.85
N ARG A 198 1.64 -7.39 -11.24
CA ARG A 198 3.03 -7.56 -11.68
C ARG A 198 3.90 -8.12 -10.55
N ILE A 199 3.78 -7.56 -9.35
CA ILE A 199 4.57 -8.00 -8.19
C ILE A 199 4.16 -9.40 -7.75
N LEU A 200 2.86 -9.67 -7.59
CA LEU A 200 2.35 -10.97 -7.16
C LEU A 200 2.63 -12.07 -8.18
N THR A 201 2.58 -11.77 -9.48
CA THR A 201 2.99 -12.70 -10.53
C THR A 201 4.48 -13.04 -10.43
N ALA A 202 5.33 -12.05 -10.20
CA ALA A 202 6.75 -12.27 -9.99
C ALA A 202 7.03 -13.08 -8.71
N ALA A 203 6.29 -12.82 -7.64
CA ALA A 203 6.36 -13.57 -6.38
C ALA A 203 5.92 -15.03 -6.57
N LYS A 204 4.77 -15.28 -7.21
CA LYS A 204 4.30 -16.63 -7.55
C LYS A 204 5.33 -17.41 -8.35
N ALA A 205 5.94 -16.78 -9.34
CA ALA A 205 7.01 -17.41 -10.14
C ALA A 205 8.25 -17.70 -9.29
N THR A 206 8.63 -16.76 -8.42
CA THR A 206 9.82 -16.88 -7.57
C THR A 206 9.66 -17.96 -6.51
N PHE A 207 8.52 -18.06 -5.83
CA PHE A 207 8.29 -18.99 -4.73
C PHE A 207 7.59 -20.28 -5.15
N ARG A 208 7.50 -20.55 -6.45
CA ARG A 208 6.91 -21.80 -6.95
C ARG A 208 7.58 -23.04 -6.33
N GLY A 209 6.79 -23.99 -5.82
CA GLY A 209 7.23 -25.25 -5.24
C GLY A 209 7.82 -25.12 -3.82
N THR A 210 7.54 -24.02 -3.11
CA THR A 210 7.98 -23.85 -1.71
C THR A 210 6.88 -24.16 -0.69
N GLU A 211 5.64 -24.41 -1.10
CA GLU A 211 4.45 -24.59 -0.23
C GLU A 211 4.18 -23.43 0.72
N THR A 212 4.86 -22.30 0.52
CA THR A 212 4.66 -21.08 1.29
C THR A 212 3.49 -20.30 0.69
N LYS A 213 2.53 -19.87 1.51
CA LYS A 213 1.44 -18.99 1.08
C LYS A 213 2.00 -17.61 0.71
N LEU A 214 1.36 -16.97 -0.26
CA LEU A 214 1.67 -15.57 -0.64
C LEU A 214 0.45 -14.71 -0.36
N SER A 215 0.66 -13.59 0.30
CA SER A 215 -0.36 -12.58 0.55
C SER A 215 0.10 -11.19 0.13
N GLY A 216 -0.85 -10.30 -0.09
CA GLY A 216 -0.65 -8.87 -0.29
C GLY A 216 -1.42 -8.08 0.76
N LYS A 217 -1.00 -6.85 1.02
CA LYS A 217 -1.60 -5.99 2.03
C LYS A 217 -2.31 -4.80 1.40
N VAL A 218 -3.50 -4.47 1.90
CA VAL A 218 -4.22 -3.22 1.61
C VAL A 218 -4.32 -2.35 2.85
N ALA A 219 -4.47 -1.05 2.65
CA ALA A 219 -4.51 -0.09 3.75
C ALA A 219 -5.90 0.00 4.39
N GLY A 220 -5.92 0.17 5.71
CA GLY A 220 -7.12 0.45 6.47
C GLY A 220 -7.47 1.94 6.46
N ILE A 221 -7.99 2.45 5.35
CA ILE A 221 -8.36 3.85 5.19
C ILE A 221 -9.80 4.06 5.68
N HIS A 222 -10.01 4.39 6.94
CA HIS A 222 -11.31 4.41 7.58
C HIS A 222 -11.91 5.81 7.82
N TRP A 223 -11.12 6.89 7.68
CA TRP A 223 -11.62 8.27 7.86
C TRP A 223 -12.27 8.80 6.58
N HIS A 224 -13.21 9.71 6.73
CA HIS A 224 -14.12 10.16 5.68
C HIS A 224 -14.88 9.03 4.98
N TYR A 225 -14.93 7.84 5.58
CA TYR A 225 -15.66 6.68 5.06
C TYR A 225 -17.16 6.93 4.98
N ARG A 226 -17.74 7.67 5.96
CA ARG A 226 -19.17 8.01 5.97
C ARG A 226 -19.53 9.19 5.06
N THR A 227 -18.54 9.82 4.42
CA THR A 227 -18.83 10.87 3.41
C THR A 227 -19.23 10.23 2.09
N ARG A 228 -19.99 10.96 1.28
CA ARG A 228 -20.48 10.42 0.00
C ARG A 228 -19.36 10.07 -0.98
N SER A 229 -18.27 10.82 -0.96
CA SER A 229 -17.12 10.61 -1.85
C SER A 229 -16.14 9.54 -1.36
N HIS A 230 -16.17 9.15 -0.08
CA HIS A 230 -15.10 8.36 0.52
C HIS A 230 -13.71 8.95 0.25
N ALA A 231 -13.56 10.25 0.44
CA ALA A 231 -12.44 11.04 -0.05
C ALA A 231 -11.06 10.50 0.32
N ALA A 232 -10.91 9.94 1.52
CA ALA A 232 -9.64 9.37 1.96
C ALA A 232 -9.26 8.12 1.17
N GLU A 233 -10.22 7.25 0.87
CA GLU A 233 -10.02 6.07 0.02
C GLU A 233 -9.68 6.48 -1.41
N LEU A 234 -10.42 7.45 -2.00
CA LEU A 234 -10.17 7.92 -3.37
C LEU A 234 -8.75 8.46 -3.54
N THR A 235 -8.27 9.26 -2.59
CA THR A 235 -6.92 9.85 -2.67
C THR A 235 -5.82 8.83 -2.40
N ALA A 236 -6.12 7.75 -1.66
CA ALA A 236 -5.23 6.60 -1.48
C ALA A 236 -5.21 5.66 -2.70
N GLY A 237 -6.13 5.82 -3.63
CA GLY A 237 -6.23 5.04 -4.85
C GLY A 237 -7.31 3.96 -4.84
N TYR A 238 -8.22 3.99 -3.88
CA TYR A 238 -9.32 3.02 -3.78
C TYR A 238 -10.61 3.61 -4.34
N TYR A 239 -10.99 3.16 -5.52
CA TYR A 239 -12.27 3.48 -6.15
C TYR A 239 -13.08 2.18 -6.28
N ASN A 240 -13.85 1.86 -5.25
CA ASN A 240 -14.41 0.54 -4.96
C ASN A 240 -15.57 0.09 -5.87
N ILE A 241 -15.49 0.27 -7.16
CA ILE A 241 -16.56 -0.20 -8.07
C ILE A 241 -16.36 -1.65 -8.54
N ARG A 242 -15.13 -2.22 -8.50
CA ARG A 242 -14.86 -3.50 -9.21
C ARG A 242 -13.80 -4.45 -8.64
N TYR A 243 -13.23 -4.27 -7.45
CA TYR A 243 -12.06 -5.09 -7.08
C TYR A 243 -12.38 -6.29 -6.20
N GLN A 244 -11.94 -7.46 -6.67
CA GLN A 244 -12.16 -8.79 -6.12
C GLN A 244 -10.84 -9.54 -5.95
N ASP A 245 -9.91 -9.11 -5.09
CA ASP A 245 -8.69 -9.88 -4.81
C ASP A 245 -8.39 -9.98 -3.31
N VAL A 246 -7.62 -11.01 -2.93
CA VAL A 246 -7.31 -11.40 -1.56
C VAL A 246 -6.31 -10.45 -0.94
N PHE A 247 -6.62 -9.96 0.27
CA PHE A 247 -5.78 -8.97 0.90
C PHE A 247 -5.63 -9.20 2.40
N ASN A 248 -4.44 -8.95 2.93
CA ASN A 248 -4.24 -8.70 4.35
C ASN A 248 -4.70 -7.26 4.67
N PHE A 249 -5.44 -7.11 5.76
CA PHE A 249 -6.10 -5.87 6.10
C PHE A 249 -5.77 -5.41 7.52
N ALA A 250 -5.47 -4.12 7.69
CA ALA A 250 -5.25 -3.48 8.97
C ALA A 250 -6.54 -2.81 9.49
N CYS A 251 -6.61 -2.46 10.77
CA CYS A 251 -7.71 -1.79 11.50
C CYS A 251 -8.78 -2.70 12.12
N MET A 252 -8.54 -3.98 12.31
CA MET A 252 -9.52 -4.88 12.91
C MET A 252 -9.89 -4.52 14.35
N GLU A 253 -8.96 -3.98 15.11
CA GLU A 253 -9.12 -3.63 16.54
C GLU A 253 -9.85 -2.30 16.76
N MET A 254 -10.18 -1.56 15.71
CA MET A 254 -10.75 -0.22 15.82
C MET A 254 -12.29 -0.25 15.83
N LYS A 255 -12.91 0.54 16.71
CA LYS A 255 -14.38 0.71 16.80
C LYS A 255 -14.82 2.04 16.27
N ASP A 256 -15.99 2.06 15.62
CA ASP A 256 -16.63 3.28 15.12
C ASP A 256 -16.86 4.29 16.25
N GLY A 257 -17.31 3.82 17.44
CA GLY A 257 -17.62 4.66 18.59
C GLY A 257 -16.40 5.29 19.28
N GLU A 258 -15.19 4.84 18.97
CA GLU A 258 -13.94 5.41 19.50
C GLU A 258 -13.36 6.49 18.59
N GLN A 259 -13.94 6.69 17.40
CA GLN A 259 -13.42 7.61 16.41
C GLN A 259 -14.00 9.03 16.61
N PRO A 260 -13.22 10.08 16.29
CA PRO A 260 -13.73 11.45 16.33
C PRO A 260 -14.89 11.63 15.34
N GLU A 261 -16.01 12.18 15.80
CA GLU A 261 -17.21 12.38 14.97
C GLU A 261 -16.91 13.19 13.70
N TYR A 262 -16.14 14.27 13.83
CA TYR A 262 -15.78 15.15 12.72
C TYR A 262 -14.94 14.46 11.61
N ALA A 263 -14.32 13.33 11.92
CA ALA A 263 -13.51 12.58 10.96
C ALA A 263 -14.37 11.65 10.08
N ASN A 264 -15.64 11.47 10.39
CA ASN A 264 -16.56 10.60 9.63
C ASN A 264 -16.00 9.19 9.40
N CYS A 265 -15.34 8.65 10.41
CA CYS A 265 -14.72 7.32 10.33
C CYS A 265 -15.74 6.19 10.40
N SER A 266 -15.41 5.06 9.76
CA SER A 266 -16.09 3.80 10.00
C SER A 266 -15.13 2.61 9.78
N PRO A 267 -14.23 2.32 10.73
CA PRO A 267 -13.37 1.14 10.65
C PRO A 267 -14.18 -0.16 10.58
N GLU A 268 -15.24 -0.29 11.37
CA GLU A 268 -16.12 -1.46 11.31
C GLU A 268 -16.84 -1.59 9.94
N GLY A 269 -17.26 -0.47 9.33
CA GLY A 269 -17.83 -0.46 7.99
C GLY A 269 -16.83 -0.95 6.94
N LEU A 270 -15.60 -0.50 7.05
CA LEU A 270 -14.50 -0.89 6.16
C LEU A 270 -14.16 -2.39 6.32
N VAL A 271 -14.10 -2.90 7.56
CA VAL A 271 -13.90 -4.34 7.83
C VAL A 271 -14.99 -5.17 7.16
N ARG A 272 -16.27 -4.78 7.28
CA ARG A 272 -17.39 -5.48 6.60
C ARG A 272 -17.23 -5.47 5.08
N GLN A 273 -16.80 -4.34 4.50
CA GLN A 273 -16.54 -4.21 3.06
C GLN A 273 -15.44 -5.18 2.60
N VAL A 274 -14.32 -5.23 3.33
CA VAL A 274 -13.18 -6.12 3.00
C VAL A 274 -13.56 -7.59 3.18
N LYS A 275 -14.25 -7.96 4.28
CA LYS A 275 -14.77 -9.33 4.48
C LYS A 275 -15.68 -9.77 3.32
N MET A 276 -16.55 -8.86 2.84
CA MET A 276 -17.44 -9.15 1.71
C MET A 276 -16.65 -9.32 0.40
N ALA A 277 -15.71 -8.42 0.11
CA ALA A 277 -14.87 -8.49 -1.09
C ALA A 277 -14.05 -9.79 -1.13
N THR A 278 -13.39 -10.14 -0.01
CA THR A 278 -12.60 -11.38 0.12
C THR A 278 -13.47 -12.63 -0.07
N LYS A 279 -14.66 -12.65 0.54
CA LYS A 279 -15.61 -13.75 0.35
C LYS A 279 -16.06 -13.90 -1.11
N THR A 280 -16.33 -12.78 -1.78
CA THR A 280 -16.72 -12.76 -3.20
C THR A 280 -15.61 -13.28 -4.10
N ALA A 281 -14.37 -12.93 -3.77
CA ALA A 281 -13.16 -13.39 -4.48
C ALA A 281 -12.76 -14.84 -4.13
N GLN A 282 -13.44 -15.49 -3.20
CA GLN A 282 -13.10 -16.82 -2.67
C GLN A 282 -11.67 -16.88 -2.10
N GLY A 283 -11.20 -15.74 -1.56
CA GLY A 283 -9.88 -15.59 -0.97
C GLY A 283 -9.84 -15.85 0.53
N GLU A 284 -8.64 -15.99 1.07
CA GLU A 284 -8.39 -15.98 2.51
C GLU A 284 -8.16 -14.54 2.97
N LEU A 285 -8.75 -14.14 4.09
CA LEU A 285 -8.51 -12.85 4.74
C LEU A 285 -7.58 -13.06 5.92
N THR A 286 -6.44 -12.40 5.91
CA THR A 286 -5.60 -12.23 7.08
C THR A 286 -5.70 -10.78 7.56
N VAL A 287 -5.54 -10.56 8.85
CA VAL A 287 -5.75 -9.25 9.47
C VAL A 287 -4.62 -8.93 10.42
N GLU A 288 -4.36 -7.66 10.60
CA GLU A 288 -3.40 -7.16 11.59
C GLU A 288 -3.94 -5.93 12.31
N ASN A 289 -3.42 -5.66 13.50
CA ASN A 289 -3.71 -4.44 14.22
C ASN A 289 -2.99 -3.26 13.56
N ALA A 290 -3.71 -2.16 13.36
CA ALA A 290 -3.13 -0.91 12.87
C ALA A 290 -2.38 -0.15 13.97
N LEU A 291 -2.78 -0.35 15.22
CA LEU A 291 -2.25 0.33 16.40
C LEU A 291 -1.73 -0.69 17.43
N GLU A 292 -0.80 -0.26 18.27
CA GLU A 292 -0.31 -1.05 19.41
C GLU A 292 -1.37 -1.10 20.53
N ARG A 293 -2.50 -1.78 20.26
CA ARG A 293 -3.59 -1.96 21.22
C ARG A 293 -3.59 -3.38 21.77
N TYR A 294 -3.25 -3.51 23.04
CA TYR A 294 -3.19 -4.78 23.78
C TYR A 294 -4.17 -4.79 24.95
N ASP A 295 -5.24 -3.98 24.88
CA ASP A 295 -6.30 -3.92 25.87
C ASP A 295 -7.44 -4.90 25.59
N ALA A 296 -8.26 -5.19 26.60
CA ALA A 296 -9.38 -6.12 26.48
C ALA A 296 -10.41 -5.69 25.41
N GLY A 297 -10.57 -4.38 25.18
CA GLY A 297 -11.48 -3.83 24.19
C GLY A 297 -11.01 -4.13 22.77
N GLY A 298 -9.71 -3.98 22.48
CA GLY A 298 -9.10 -4.33 21.19
C GLY A 298 -9.18 -5.83 20.91
N TYR A 299 -8.88 -6.67 21.91
CA TYR A 299 -9.01 -8.13 21.76
C TYR A 299 -10.45 -8.56 21.49
N ALA A 300 -11.43 -8.00 22.23
CA ALA A 300 -12.84 -8.31 22.00
C ALA A 300 -13.28 -7.97 20.57
N GLN A 301 -12.81 -6.82 20.04
CA GLN A 301 -13.14 -6.38 18.67
C GLN A 301 -12.58 -7.30 17.61
N VAL A 302 -11.39 -7.85 17.81
CA VAL A 302 -10.77 -8.80 16.85
C VAL A 302 -11.50 -10.14 16.82
N LEU A 303 -12.18 -10.53 17.93
CA LEU A 303 -12.91 -11.79 18.04
C LEU A 303 -14.35 -11.72 17.51
N GLU A 304 -14.91 -10.53 17.28
CA GLU A 304 -16.21 -10.30 16.63
C GLU A 304 -16.09 -10.31 15.10
#